data_db96ba44e9f1002ceca92df3d2035679
#
_entry.id   db96ba44e9f1002ceca92df3d2035679
#
_cell.length_a   1.000
_cell.length_b   1.000
_cell.length_c   1.000
_cell.angle_alpha   90.00
_cell.angle_beta   90.00
_cell.angle_gamma   90.00
#
_symmetry.space_group_name_H-M   'P 1'
#
loop_
_entity.id
_entity.type
_entity.pdbx_description
1 polymer ?
#
loop_
_entity_poly.entity_id
_entity_poly.type
_entity_poly.pdbx_seq_one_letter_code
_entity_poly.pdbx_strand_id
1 'polypeptide(L)'
;EYWNNGMMHGVKDETGNLVGKISNTTRGIYLRSCRAVWNECVSLGYLTNQEYPFSNIQKKKLVSIPVGESRKHCYLTVEQMTELYRVFVEKRYPDTWKSGYAERAHYSLGLFLAQYLCNGFNLADAGELTYSQYYFDTGRKAFKFKRVKTTNRTEGGSEVIIPIIEPLQRILD
;
A
#
# COMPACT_ATOMS: atom_id res chain seq x y z
N GLU A 1 -13.10 -13.71 -24.78
CA GLU A 1 -12.49 -15.06 -24.59
C GLU A 1 -11.14 -14.96 -23.91
N TYR A 2 -10.22 -14.12 -24.38
CA TYR A 2 -8.92 -13.88 -23.76
C TYR A 2 -9.00 -13.42 -22.29
N TRP A 3 -9.91 -12.48 -21.97
CA TRP A 3 -10.11 -11.97 -20.61
C TRP A 3 -10.61 -13.03 -19.63
N ASN A 4 -11.43 -13.97 -20.11
CA ASN A 4 -11.95 -15.03 -19.27
C ASN A 4 -11.00 -16.23 -19.16
N ASN A 5 -10.37 -16.63 -20.25
CA ASN A 5 -9.58 -17.84 -20.34
C ASN A 5 -8.07 -17.55 -20.28
N GLY A 6 -7.56 -16.64 -21.12
CA GLY A 6 -6.13 -16.35 -21.18
C GLY A 6 -5.58 -15.70 -19.89
N MET A 7 -6.28 -14.69 -19.37
CA MET A 7 -5.85 -14.03 -18.13
C MET A 7 -6.02 -14.89 -16.88
N MET A 8 -7.00 -15.79 -16.85
CA MET A 8 -7.21 -16.67 -15.69
C MET A 8 -6.27 -17.86 -15.66
N HIS A 9 -6.02 -18.45 -16.81
CA HIS A 9 -5.31 -19.72 -16.90
C HIS A 9 -3.87 -19.55 -17.35
N GLY A 10 -3.50 -18.38 -17.86
CA GLY A 10 -2.25 -18.12 -18.54
C GLY A 10 -2.25 -18.69 -19.95
N VAL A 11 -1.23 -18.36 -20.69
CA VAL A 11 -0.97 -18.92 -22.02
C VAL A 11 0.28 -19.79 -21.90
N LYS A 12 0.29 -20.95 -22.53
CA LYS A 12 1.52 -21.76 -22.60
C LYS A 12 2.46 -21.11 -23.62
N ASP A 13 3.70 -20.88 -23.21
CA ASP A 13 4.76 -20.48 -24.11
C ASP A 13 5.20 -21.66 -24.99
N GLU A 14 6.16 -21.42 -25.89
CA GLU A 14 6.69 -22.43 -26.80
C GLU A 14 7.35 -23.61 -26.06
N THR A 15 7.71 -23.42 -24.78
CA THR A 15 8.31 -24.46 -23.93
C THR A 15 7.28 -25.17 -23.04
N GLY A 16 5.99 -24.81 -23.16
CA GLY A 16 4.89 -25.40 -22.40
C GLY A 16 4.68 -24.81 -21.01
N ASN A 17 5.44 -23.80 -20.61
CA ASN A 17 5.27 -23.11 -19.33
C ASN A 17 4.09 -22.16 -19.37
N LEU A 18 3.35 -22.07 -18.26
CA LEU A 18 2.24 -21.13 -18.12
C LEU A 18 2.78 -19.71 -17.87
N VAL A 19 2.56 -18.82 -18.84
CA VAL A 19 2.89 -17.40 -18.75
C VAL A 19 1.62 -16.53 -18.74
N GLY A 20 1.68 -15.38 -18.13
CA GLY A 20 0.60 -14.41 -18.17
C GLY A 20 -0.59 -14.67 -17.23
N LYS A 21 -0.54 -15.70 -16.37
CA LYS A 21 -1.58 -15.92 -15.35
C LYS A 21 -1.57 -14.77 -14.34
N ILE A 22 -2.68 -14.06 -14.26
CA ILE A 22 -2.85 -12.99 -13.27
C ILE A 22 -3.72 -13.48 -12.09
N SER A 23 -3.47 -12.90 -10.91
CA SER A 23 -4.26 -13.20 -9.73
C SER A 23 -5.71 -12.70 -9.85
N ASN A 24 -6.64 -13.33 -9.11
CA ASN A 24 -8.02 -12.83 -8.99
C ASN A 24 -8.08 -11.38 -8.52
N THR A 25 -7.16 -10.96 -7.64
CA THR A 25 -7.04 -9.58 -7.19
C THR A 25 -6.74 -8.63 -8.35
N THR A 26 -5.73 -8.96 -9.16
CA THR A 26 -5.34 -8.15 -10.33
C THR A 26 -6.46 -8.09 -11.36
N ARG A 27 -7.07 -9.24 -11.68
CA ARG A 27 -8.23 -9.31 -12.57
C ARG A 27 -9.39 -8.46 -12.05
N GLY A 28 -9.67 -8.53 -10.74
CA GLY A 28 -10.70 -7.70 -10.11
C GLY A 28 -10.42 -6.21 -10.21
N ILE A 29 -9.15 -5.78 -10.15
CA ILE A 29 -8.76 -4.37 -10.34
C ILE A 29 -9.10 -3.92 -11.77
N TYR A 30 -8.65 -4.65 -12.79
CA TYR A 30 -8.92 -4.31 -14.19
C TYR A 30 -10.41 -4.29 -14.51
N LEU A 31 -11.17 -5.31 -14.08
CA LEU A 31 -12.60 -5.37 -14.36
C LEU A 31 -13.39 -4.28 -13.64
N ARG A 32 -12.97 -3.83 -12.44
CA ARG A 32 -13.56 -2.67 -11.77
C ARG A 32 -13.31 -1.37 -12.55
N SER A 33 -12.11 -1.20 -13.10
CA SER A 33 -11.81 -0.05 -13.96
C SER A 33 -12.65 -0.07 -15.24
N CYS A 34 -12.77 -1.23 -15.90
CA CYS A 34 -13.65 -1.38 -17.07
C CYS A 34 -15.12 -1.05 -16.72
N ARG A 35 -15.60 -1.51 -15.56
CA ARG A 35 -16.95 -1.19 -15.08
C ARG A 35 -17.14 0.31 -14.86
N ALA A 36 -16.15 0.99 -14.32
CA ALA A 36 -16.20 2.44 -14.11
C ALA A 36 -16.33 3.19 -15.43
N VAL A 37 -15.51 2.84 -16.43
CA VAL A 37 -15.59 3.41 -17.78
C VAL A 37 -16.95 3.11 -18.43
N TRP A 38 -17.44 1.87 -18.32
CA TRP A 38 -18.76 1.52 -18.84
C TRP A 38 -19.87 2.39 -18.25
N ASN A 39 -19.88 2.55 -16.93
CA ASN A 39 -20.87 3.36 -16.23
C ASN A 39 -20.81 4.83 -16.69
N GLU A 40 -19.60 5.36 -16.91
CA GLU A 40 -19.42 6.71 -17.44
C GLU A 40 -19.97 6.85 -18.87
N CYS A 41 -19.71 5.87 -19.74
CA CYS A 41 -20.28 5.85 -21.09
C CYS A 41 -21.82 5.77 -21.08
N VAL A 42 -22.39 5.05 -20.15
CA VAL A 42 -23.88 5.03 -19.98
C VAL A 42 -24.37 6.39 -19.48
N SER A 43 -23.69 7.00 -18.51
CA SER A 43 -24.03 8.33 -17.99
C SER A 43 -24.00 9.42 -19.08
N LEU A 44 -23.03 9.32 -19.99
CA LEU A 44 -22.88 10.23 -21.12
C LEU A 44 -23.79 9.90 -22.32
N GLY A 45 -24.58 8.86 -22.24
CA GLY A 45 -25.50 8.43 -23.29
C GLY A 45 -24.87 7.70 -24.48
N TYR A 46 -23.60 7.32 -24.39
CA TYR A 46 -22.91 6.55 -25.45
C TYR A 46 -23.32 5.07 -25.47
N LEU A 47 -23.77 4.53 -24.32
CA LEU A 47 -24.20 3.14 -24.16
C LEU A 47 -25.54 3.09 -23.45
N THR A 48 -26.27 1.99 -23.67
CA THR A 48 -27.54 1.72 -22.95
C THR A 48 -27.30 0.71 -21.82
N ASN A 49 -28.16 0.77 -20.80
CA ASN A 49 -28.14 -0.20 -19.71
C ASN A 49 -28.63 -1.61 -20.08
N GLN A 50 -29.18 -1.78 -21.29
CA GLN A 50 -29.74 -3.05 -21.71
C GLN A 50 -28.71 -4.17 -21.83
N GLU A 51 -27.47 -3.81 -22.18
CA GLU A 51 -26.35 -4.74 -22.36
C GLU A 51 -25.32 -4.69 -21.23
N TYR A 52 -25.71 -4.25 -20.04
CA TYR A 52 -24.79 -4.07 -18.92
C TYR A 52 -24.13 -5.40 -18.49
N PRO A 53 -22.84 -5.62 -18.78
CA PRO A 53 -22.19 -6.92 -18.60
C PRO A 53 -21.90 -7.26 -17.14
N PHE A 54 -21.88 -6.25 -16.25
CA PHE A 54 -21.55 -6.40 -14.83
C PHE A 54 -22.80 -6.51 -13.94
N SER A 55 -23.94 -6.94 -14.49
CA SER A 55 -25.20 -7.02 -13.78
C SER A 55 -25.09 -7.88 -12.51
N ASN A 56 -25.77 -7.47 -11.46
CA ASN A 56 -25.94 -8.27 -10.24
C ASN A 56 -26.97 -9.40 -10.44
N ILE A 57 -27.80 -9.30 -11.48
CA ILE A 57 -28.80 -10.33 -11.83
C ILE A 57 -28.09 -11.49 -12.51
N GLN A 58 -28.07 -12.67 -11.88
CA GLN A 58 -27.31 -13.84 -12.33
C GLN A 58 -27.55 -14.19 -13.81
N LYS A 59 -28.79 -14.13 -14.27
CA LYS A 59 -29.15 -14.43 -15.67
C LYS A 59 -28.66 -13.42 -16.70
N LYS A 60 -28.34 -12.17 -16.27
CA LYS A 60 -27.84 -11.08 -17.12
C LYS A 60 -26.36 -10.81 -16.93
N LYS A 61 -25.72 -11.55 -16.06
CA LYS A 61 -24.32 -11.34 -15.71
C LYS A 61 -23.41 -12.00 -16.74
N LEU A 62 -22.81 -11.19 -17.61
CA LEU A 62 -21.85 -11.66 -18.61
C LEU A 62 -20.43 -11.72 -18.03
N VAL A 63 -20.07 -10.79 -17.14
CA VAL A 63 -18.75 -10.69 -16.53
C VAL A 63 -18.86 -10.73 -15.02
N SER A 64 -18.15 -11.67 -14.40
CA SER A 64 -18.00 -11.72 -12.95
C SER A 64 -16.70 -11.04 -12.52
N ILE A 65 -16.82 -10.02 -11.66
CA ILE A 65 -15.65 -9.39 -11.05
C ILE A 65 -15.24 -10.26 -9.87
N PRO A 66 -14.06 -10.92 -9.92
CA PRO A 66 -13.64 -11.78 -8.84
C PRO A 66 -13.32 -10.94 -7.60
N VAL A 67 -13.68 -11.50 -6.45
CA VAL A 67 -13.19 -11.01 -5.16
C VAL A 67 -11.76 -11.50 -5.02
N GLY A 68 -10.86 -10.60 -4.60
CA GLY A 68 -9.48 -10.97 -4.32
C GLY A 68 -9.42 -12.00 -3.19
N GLU A 69 -8.45 -12.90 -3.27
CA GLU A 69 -8.17 -13.82 -2.18
C GLU A 69 -7.74 -13.02 -0.95
N SER A 70 -8.29 -13.37 0.20
CA SER A 70 -7.82 -12.85 1.47
C SER A 70 -6.37 -13.28 1.65
N ARG A 71 -5.44 -12.33 1.60
CA ARG A 71 -4.04 -12.64 1.92
C ARG A 71 -3.97 -13.02 3.39
N LYS A 72 -3.22 -14.08 3.71
CA LYS A 72 -2.82 -14.32 5.08
C LYS A 72 -2.13 -13.04 5.58
N HIS A 73 -2.68 -12.47 6.65
CA HIS A 73 -2.07 -11.30 7.26
C HIS A 73 -0.73 -11.73 7.84
N CYS A 74 0.36 -11.32 7.22
CA CYS A 74 1.69 -11.44 7.78
C CYS A 74 1.94 -10.17 8.61
N TYR A 75 1.87 -10.28 9.91
CA TYR A 75 2.24 -9.22 10.85
C TYR A 75 3.40 -9.70 11.71
N LEU A 76 4.21 -8.77 12.15
CA LEU A 76 5.25 -9.05 13.13
C LEU A 76 4.64 -9.02 14.54
N THR A 77 5.06 -9.94 15.39
CA THR A 77 4.66 -9.92 16.81
C THR A 77 5.38 -8.78 17.54
N VAL A 78 4.90 -8.46 18.74
CA VAL A 78 5.53 -7.41 19.57
C VAL A 78 6.99 -7.77 19.89
N GLU A 79 7.25 -9.05 20.15
CA GLU A 79 8.60 -9.55 20.42
C GLU A 79 9.52 -9.36 19.20
N GLN A 80 9.01 -9.67 18.01
CA GLN A 80 9.76 -9.47 16.75
C GLN A 80 10.01 -7.98 16.48
N MET A 81 9.04 -7.11 16.73
CA MET A 81 9.24 -5.67 16.62
C MET A 81 10.25 -5.14 17.62
N THR A 82 10.22 -5.66 18.86
CA THR A 82 11.20 -5.29 19.90
C THR A 82 12.60 -5.73 19.50
N GLU A 83 12.74 -6.91 18.92
CA GLU A 83 14.06 -7.37 18.44
C GLU A 83 14.57 -6.54 17.27
N LEU A 84 13.71 -6.17 16.31
CA LEU A 84 14.08 -5.26 15.23
C LEU A 84 14.54 -3.89 15.77
N TYR A 85 13.84 -3.36 16.76
CA TYR A 85 14.24 -2.11 17.41
C TYR A 85 15.60 -2.25 18.11
N ARG A 86 15.86 -3.38 18.80
CA ARG A 86 17.14 -3.67 19.42
C ARG A 86 18.27 -3.77 18.40
N VAL A 87 18.04 -4.48 17.27
CA VAL A 87 19.00 -4.55 16.15
C VAL A 87 19.33 -3.14 15.64
N PHE A 88 18.34 -2.26 15.53
CA PHE A 88 18.54 -0.88 15.10
C PHE A 88 19.42 -0.11 16.10
N VAL A 89 19.07 -0.12 17.38
CA VAL A 89 19.79 0.65 18.42
C VAL A 89 21.23 0.17 18.60
N GLU A 90 21.44 -1.15 18.59
CA GLU A 90 22.75 -1.78 18.76
C GLU A 90 23.56 -1.89 17.46
N LYS A 91 22.98 -1.50 16.32
CA LYS A 91 23.60 -1.60 14.98
C LYS A 91 24.13 -3.02 14.67
N ARG A 92 23.40 -4.05 15.11
CA ARG A 92 23.81 -5.45 14.96
C ARG A 92 23.54 -5.97 13.55
N TYR A 93 24.48 -5.72 12.63
CA TYR A 93 24.42 -6.23 11.27
C TYR A 93 25.53 -7.25 11.02
N PRO A 94 25.33 -8.23 10.12
CA PRO A 94 26.36 -9.23 9.82
C PRO A 94 27.63 -8.58 9.24
N ASP A 95 28.79 -8.93 9.78
CA ASP A 95 30.10 -8.46 9.29
C ASP A 95 30.41 -8.94 7.86
N THR A 96 29.72 -9.99 7.42
CA THR A 96 29.85 -10.56 6.07
C THR A 96 29.19 -9.71 4.98
N TRP A 97 28.45 -8.68 5.35
CA TRP A 97 27.80 -7.81 4.37
C TRP A 97 28.81 -6.92 3.66
N LYS A 98 28.56 -6.69 2.36
CA LYS A 98 29.37 -5.78 1.55
C LYS A 98 29.34 -4.36 2.13
N SER A 99 30.42 -3.61 1.94
CA SER A 99 30.54 -2.21 2.35
C SER A 99 29.30 -1.39 1.95
N GLY A 100 28.79 -0.59 2.87
CA GLY A 100 27.61 0.26 2.71
C GLY A 100 26.27 -0.47 2.75
N TYR A 101 26.25 -1.80 2.87
CA TYR A 101 24.99 -2.57 2.97
C TYR A 101 24.37 -2.42 4.36
N ALA A 102 25.19 -2.49 5.41
CA ALA A 102 24.76 -2.30 6.79
C ALA A 102 24.15 -0.90 7.01
N GLU A 103 24.76 0.14 6.45
CA GLU A 103 24.26 1.52 6.53
C GLU A 103 22.89 1.67 5.86
N ARG A 104 22.73 1.13 4.64
CA ARG A 104 21.44 1.15 3.94
C ARG A 104 20.36 0.37 4.67
N ALA A 105 20.72 -0.79 5.23
CA ALA A 105 19.81 -1.59 6.03
C ALA A 105 19.40 -0.86 7.32
N HIS A 106 20.36 -0.20 7.98
CA HIS A 106 20.11 0.62 9.16
C HIS A 106 19.11 1.74 8.86
N TYR A 107 19.35 2.51 7.80
CA TYR A 107 18.45 3.56 7.36
C TYR A 107 17.04 3.03 7.04
N SER A 108 16.97 1.93 6.28
CA SER A 108 15.69 1.31 5.91
C SER A 108 14.94 0.77 7.12
N LEU A 109 15.66 0.19 8.08
CA LEU A 109 15.07 -0.32 9.32
C LEU A 109 14.59 0.84 10.20
N GLY A 110 15.36 1.93 10.30
CA GLY A 110 14.93 3.14 11.01
C GLY A 110 13.66 3.73 10.45
N LEU A 111 13.57 3.85 9.11
CA LEU A 111 12.35 4.32 8.44
C LEU A 111 11.15 3.40 8.69
N PHE A 112 11.33 2.09 8.62
CA PHE A 112 10.27 1.12 8.93
C PHE A 112 9.77 1.24 10.37
N LEU A 113 10.68 1.32 11.34
CA LEU A 113 10.36 1.49 12.76
C LEU A 113 9.66 2.83 13.02
N ALA A 114 10.13 3.91 12.40
CA ALA A 114 9.48 5.21 12.49
C ALA A 114 8.06 5.16 11.93
N GLN A 115 7.84 4.53 10.77
CA GLN A 115 6.49 4.34 10.23
C GLN A 115 5.59 3.58 11.19
N TYR A 116 6.09 2.52 11.81
CA TYR A 116 5.34 1.74 12.80
C TYR A 116 4.97 2.58 14.03
N LEU A 117 5.95 3.28 14.62
CA LEU A 117 5.74 4.11 15.80
C LEU A 117 4.89 5.36 15.53
N CYS A 118 4.81 5.79 14.28
CA CYS A 118 3.95 6.87 13.82
C CYS A 118 2.59 6.39 13.28
N ASN A 119 2.08 5.25 13.72
CA ASN A 119 0.78 4.70 13.30
C ASN A 119 0.64 4.48 11.79
N GLY A 120 1.72 4.10 11.12
CA GLY A 120 1.72 3.72 9.72
C GLY A 120 1.54 4.91 8.76
N PHE A 121 2.24 6.01 8.98
CA PHE A 121 2.29 7.08 8.00
C PHE A 121 2.95 6.61 6.69
N ASN A 122 2.59 7.24 5.57
CA ASN A 122 3.15 6.89 4.27
C ASN A 122 4.54 7.52 4.08
N LEU A 123 5.35 6.96 3.17
CA LEU A 123 6.64 7.54 2.79
C LEU A 123 6.52 8.98 2.28
N ALA A 124 5.43 9.31 1.57
CA ALA A 124 5.14 10.67 1.14
C ALA A 124 4.92 11.61 2.34
N ASP A 125 4.17 11.14 3.34
CA ASP A 125 3.96 11.91 4.58
C ASP A 125 5.29 12.07 5.34
N ALA A 126 6.16 11.04 5.34
CA ALA A 126 7.48 11.09 5.96
C ALA A 126 8.39 12.17 5.35
N GLY A 127 8.36 12.33 4.03
CA GLY A 127 9.14 13.35 3.33
C GLY A 127 8.73 14.79 3.70
N GLU A 128 7.47 14.99 4.10
CA GLU A 128 6.96 16.30 4.52
C GLU A 128 7.13 16.57 6.04
N LEU A 129 7.35 15.51 6.84
CA LEU A 129 7.53 15.64 8.28
C LEU A 129 8.83 16.31 8.67
N THR A 130 9.82 16.34 7.79
CA THR A 130 11.13 16.87 8.08
C THR A 130 11.04 18.36 8.38
N TYR A 131 11.16 18.67 9.67
CA TYR A 131 11.35 20.04 10.16
C TYR A 131 10.15 20.97 10.02
N SER A 132 8.93 20.44 10.19
CA SER A 132 7.77 21.31 10.30
C SER A 132 7.94 22.28 11.46
N GLN A 133 7.52 23.52 11.29
CA GLN A 133 7.54 24.53 12.35
C GLN A 133 6.92 23.99 13.65
N TYR A 134 5.83 23.22 13.55
CA TYR A 134 5.18 22.59 14.68
C TYR A 134 6.08 21.66 15.49
N TYR A 135 6.98 20.91 14.85
CA TYR A 135 7.96 20.04 15.53
C TYR A 135 8.87 20.87 16.45
N PHE A 136 9.36 21.99 15.96
CA PHE A 136 10.21 22.89 16.75
C PHE A 136 9.42 23.66 17.83
N ASP A 137 8.22 24.16 17.51
CA ASP A 137 7.36 24.88 18.44
C ASP A 137 6.94 24.04 19.64
N THR A 138 6.78 22.73 19.45
CA THR A 138 6.51 21.77 20.54
C THR A 138 7.75 21.35 21.31
N GLY A 139 8.92 21.89 21.02
CA GLY A 139 10.18 21.45 21.60
C GLY A 139 10.55 20.02 21.21
N ARG A 140 10.28 19.64 19.98
CA ARG A 140 10.51 18.31 19.39
C ARG A 140 9.68 17.18 20.02
N LYS A 141 8.49 17.50 20.51
CA LYS A 141 7.63 16.54 21.22
C LYS A 141 6.53 15.93 20.35
N ALA A 142 6.21 16.52 19.23
CA ALA A 142 5.18 16.00 18.35
C ALA A 142 5.39 16.37 16.87
N PHE A 143 4.91 15.52 15.98
CA PHE A 143 4.72 15.85 14.57
C PHE A 143 3.24 16.22 14.32
N LYS A 144 3.01 17.11 13.35
CA LYS A 144 1.71 17.48 12.84
C LYS A 144 1.75 17.52 11.32
N PHE A 145 0.87 16.79 10.67
CA PHE A 145 0.80 16.77 9.21
C PHE A 145 -0.62 16.48 8.71
N LYS A 146 -0.87 16.82 7.45
CA LYS A 146 -2.08 16.40 6.73
C LYS A 146 -1.73 15.23 5.83
N ARG A 147 -2.53 14.15 5.87
CA ARG A 147 -2.28 12.98 5.03
C ARG A 147 -2.44 13.31 3.55
N VAL A 148 -1.36 13.24 2.78
CA VAL A 148 -1.36 13.49 1.32
C VAL A 148 -2.38 12.62 0.60
N LYS A 149 -2.48 11.33 0.95
CA LYS A 149 -3.38 10.37 0.30
C LYS A 149 -4.88 10.70 0.45
N THR A 150 -5.27 11.41 1.47
CA THR A 150 -6.68 11.68 1.81
C THR A 150 -7.06 13.15 1.69
N THR A 151 -6.12 14.04 1.43
CA THR A 151 -6.33 15.48 1.33
C THR A 151 -7.41 15.85 0.31
N ASN A 152 -7.47 15.14 -0.82
CA ASN A 152 -8.45 15.38 -1.88
C ASN A 152 -9.81 14.69 -1.66
N ARG A 153 -10.00 13.95 -0.58
CA ARG A 153 -11.23 13.19 -0.30
C ARG A 153 -12.10 13.80 0.79
N THR A 154 -11.56 14.68 1.59
CA THR A 154 -12.26 15.36 2.67
C THR A 154 -12.04 16.85 2.57
N GLU A 155 -13.13 17.65 2.50
CA GLU A 155 -13.02 19.10 2.65
C GLU A 155 -12.34 19.43 3.98
N GLY A 156 -11.18 20.09 3.90
CA GLY A 156 -10.40 20.47 5.07
C GLY A 156 -9.28 19.53 5.51
N GLY A 157 -9.22 18.28 5.03
CA GLY A 157 -8.19 17.29 5.37
C GLY A 157 -8.05 17.06 6.89
N SER A 158 -8.01 15.83 7.36
CA SER A 158 -7.77 15.56 8.79
C SER A 158 -6.28 15.79 9.12
N GLU A 159 -6.01 16.68 10.06
CA GLU A 159 -4.69 16.79 10.68
C GLU A 159 -4.42 15.59 11.58
N VAL A 160 -3.22 15.06 11.47
CA VAL A 160 -2.73 13.96 12.31
C VAL A 160 -1.62 14.52 13.19
N ILE A 161 -1.78 14.34 14.52
CA ILE A 161 -0.76 14.71 15.50
C ILE A 161 -0.20 13.41 16.07
N ILE A 162 1.11 13.27 16.02
CA ILE A 162 1.84 12.09 16.51
C ILE A 162 2.78 12.56 17.62
N PRO A 163 2.57 12.12 18.87
CA PRO A 163 3.53 12.38 19.92
C PRO A 163 4.82 11.61 19.70
N ILE A 164 5.95 12.24 19.95
CA ILE A 164 7.26 11.61 19.84
C ILE A 164 7.58 10.96 21.17
N ILE A 165 7.45 9.65 21.20
CA ILE A 165 7.84 8.82 22.34
C ILE A 165 9.33 8.53 22.30
N GLU A 166 9.92 8.15 23.43
CA GLU A 166 11.36 7.90 23.54
C GLU A 166 11.93 6.95 22.46
N PRO A 167 11.31 5.81 22.14
CA PRO A 167 11.81 4.95 21.07
C PRO A 167 11.84 5.63 19.68
N LEU A 168 10.87 6.49 19.39
CA LEU A 168 10.84 7.25 18.14
C LEU A 168 11.91 8.33 18.13
N GLN A 169 12.13 9.03 19.27
CA GLN A 169 13.18 10.03 19.39
C GLN A 169 14.56 9.43 19.08
N ARG A 170 14.86 8.25 19.61
CA ARG A 170 16.13 7.55 19.31
C ARG A 170 16.35 7.16 17.86
N ILE A 171 15.28 7.05 17.09
CA ILE A 171 15.35 6.78 15.65
C ILE A 171 15.61 8.08 14.87
N LEU A 172 15.15 9.21 15.39
CA LEU A 172 15.26 10.52 14.77
C LEU A 172 16.60 11.21 15.03
N ASP A 173 17.29 10.86 16.13
CA ASP A 173 18.63 11.34 16.51
C ASP A 173 19.73 10.61 15.72
#